data_dfd8f442d0bda3423cc631b10e36100c
#
_entry.id   dfd8f442d0bda3423cc631b10e36100c
#
_cell.length_a   1.000
_cell.length_b   1.000
_cell.length_c   1.000
_cell.angle_alpha   90.00
_cell.angle_beta   90.00
_cell.angle_gamma   90.00
#
_symmetry.space_group_name_H-M   'P 1'
#
loop_
_entity.id
_entity.type
_entity.pdbx_description
1 polymer ?
#
loop_
_entity_poly.entity_id
_entity_poly.type
_entity_poly.pdbx_seq_one_letter_code
_entity_poly.pdbx_strand_id
1 'polypeptide(L)'
;TEFLEESRISTILNKYCKFLPVEIKFGTKTDKIDDPKGKKDDKGEAVKVDKISDNIINNTKPAWTKFPANLKDEHYKSFYKELYPMEFSDPLFHIHLNVDFPFNLTGILYFPKLKNNLEVQKNKINLYSNQVFITDNVENIVPEFLTLLHGVIDSPDIPLNVSRSYLQADGNVKKIASHITKKVADKLSRMFKKDRKDFEEKWDDIKVFIEYGMLTEQKFFDKAKDFSLYKNTNSQYYTFSEFTEKVKESQKNKDGKTVILYTNDSKEQHSFVKTATDKGYEVLELGGQLISHLISRLEADNTDIQFARVDAEIIDRLIEKEESTISKLSDKEQEKLTKMIEEEVDKEKFTVQVQNMSVSDSPIVITQSEFMRRMKEQ
;
A
#
# COMPACT_ATOMS: atom_id res chain seq x y z
N THR A 1 10.25 -40.55 -18.70
CA THR A 1 8.95 -40.29 -18.02
C THR A 1 9.24 -39.48 -16.76
N GLU A 2 8.95 -38.18 -16.80
CA GLU A 2 9.27 -37.19 -15.75
C GLU A 2 8.74 -37.57 -14.34
N PHE A 3 7.67 -38.35 -14.25
CA PHE A 3 7.07 -38.79 -12.98
C PHE A 3 7.82 -39.96 -12.32
N LEU A 4 8.93 -40.40 -12.87
CA LEU A 4 9.85 -41.36 -12.24
C LEU A 4 11.02 -40.66 -11.53
N GLU A 5 11.10 -39.35 -11.67
CA GLU A 5 12.15 -38.55 -11.03
C GLU A 5 11.69 -38.10 -9.63
N GLU A 6 12.46 -38.42 -8.63
CA GLU A 6 12.19 -38.09 -7.22
C GLU A 6 12.01 -36.57 -7.03
N SER A 7 12.85 -35.77 -7.67
CA SER A 7 12.80 -34.29 -7.63
C SER A 7 11.47 -33.75 -8.17
N ARG A 8 10.94 -34.37 -9.25
CA ARG A 8 9.66 -33.97 -9.84
C ARG A 8 8.49 -34.29 -8.94
N ILE A 9 8.47 -35.51 -8.39
CA ILE A 9 7.43 -35.94 -7.42
C ILE A 9 7.48 -35.06 -6.16
N SER A 10 8.66 -34.84 -5.60
CA SER A 10 8.85 -33.97 -4.44
C SER A 10 8.31 -32.55 -4.68
N THR A 11 8.58 -31.96 -5.87
CA THR A 11 8.06 -30.64 -6.24
C THR A 11 6.52 -30.62 -6.27
N ILE A 12 5.89 -31.66 -6.85
CA ILE A 12 4.41 -31.79 -6.91
C ILE A 12 3.84 -31.94 -5.49
N LEU A 13 4.40 -32.83 -4.68
CA LEU A 13 3.95 -33.07 -3.31
C LEU A 13 4.10 -31.80 -2.46
N ASN A 14 5.21 -31.07 -2.56
CA ASN A 14 5.42 -29.82 -1.85
C ASN A 14 4.44 -28.71 -2.31
N LYS A 15 4.05 -28.69 -3.57
CA LYS A 15 3.09 -27.68 -4.07
C LYS A 15 1.67 -27.97 -3.57
N TYR A 16 1.20 -29.22 -3.70
CA TYR A 16 -0.22 -29.54 -3.53
C TYR A 16 -0.54 -30.18 -2.18
N CYS A 17 0.43 -30.78 -1.54
CA CYS A 17 0.22 -31.60 -0.34
C CYS A 17 0.88 -31.03 0.92
N LYS A 18 1.57 -29.89 0.82
CA LYS A 18 2.41 -29.30 1.88
C LYS A 18 1.72 -29.21 3.24
N PHE A 19 0.41 -29.01 3.27
CA PHE A 19 -0.36 -28.79 4.49
C PHE A 19 -1.53 -29.76 4.67
N LEU A 20 -1.55 -30.87 3.91
CA LEU A 20 -2.59 -31.89 4.11
C LEU A 20 -2.62 -32.35 5.57
N PRO A 21 -3.82 -32.62 6.14
CA PRO A 21 -3.97 -33.00 7.56
C PRO A 21 -3.54 -34.44 7.87
N VAL A 22 -3.06 -35.16 6.86
CA VAL A 22 -2.57 -36.56 6.99
C VAL A 22 -1.10 -36.59 6.61
N GLU A 23 -0.27 -37.25 7.40
CA GLU A 23 1.16 -37.36 7.13
C GLU A 23 1.45 -38.09 5.83
N ILE A 24 2.33 -37.54 5.02
CA ILE A 24 2.78 -38.10 3.76
C ILE A 24 4.25 -38.45 3.88
N LYS A 25 4.54 -39.74 3.87
CA LYS A 25 5.91 -40.24 3.81
C LYS A 25 6.39 -40.30 2.36
N PHE A 26 7.52 -39.64 2.08
CA PHE A 26 8.20 -39.73 0.79
C PHE A 26 9.70 -39.88 1.00
N GLY A 27 10.17 -41.14 0.87
CA GLY A 27 11.55 -41.49 1.14
C GLY A 27 11.94 -41.55 2.63
N THR A 28 13.22 -41.45 2.87
CA THR A 28 13.82 -41.38 4.22
C THR A 28 14.77 -40.18 4.28
N LYS A 29 14.95 -39.64 5.48
CA LYS A 29 15.93 -38.58 5.76
C LYS A 29 16.94 -39.10 6.78
N THR A 30 18.18 -38.60 6.66
CA THR A 30 19.27 -38.89 7.59
C THR A 30 19.55 -37.64 8.41
N ASP A 31 19.25 -37.69 9.68
CA ASP A 31 19.53 -36.59 10.62
C ASP A 31 20.76 -36.98 11.46
N LYS A 32 21.70 -36.05 11.66
CA LYS A 32 22.82 -36.21 12.60
C LYS A 32 22.33 -35.87 13.99
N ILE A 33 22.19 -36.87 14.87
CA ILE A 33 21.81 -36.71 16.27
C ILE A 33 23.00 -37.04 17.17
N ASP A 34 23.01 -36.50 18.37
CA ASP A 34 23.98 -36.91 19.39
C ASP A 34 23.83 -38.38 19.70
N ASP A 35 24.96 -39.11 19.87
CA ASP A 35 24.94 -40.54 20.15
C ASP A 35 24.06 -40.83 21.39
N PRO A 36 22.96 -41.60 21.24
CA PRO A 36 22.08 -41.95 22.36
C PRO A 36 22.83 -42.64 23.53
N LYS A 37 23.99 -43.20 23.26
CA LYS A 37 24.88 -43.80 24.27
C LYS A 37 25.79 -42.82 24.98
N GLY A 38 25.66 -41.50 24.66
CA GLY A 38 26.40 -40.42 25.32
C GLY A 38 27.90 -40.43 25.08
N LYS A 39 28.38 -41.05 23.99
CA LYS A 39 29.80 -41.03 23.62
C LYS A 39 30.27 -39.60 23.31
N LYS A 40 31.40 -39.26 23.86
CA LYS A 40 32.10 -38.02 23.59
C LYS A 40 33.36 -38.28 22.78
N ASP A 41 33.75 -37.36 21.95
CA ASP A 41 35.02 -37.39 21.23
C ASP A 41 36.19 -37.00 22.16
N ASP A 42 37.41 -37.04 21.60
CA ASP A 42 38.64 -36.67 22.35
C ASP A 42 38.70 -35.21 22.79
N LYS A 43 37.77 -34.39 22.32
CA LYS A 43 37.61 -32.96 22.70
C LYS A 43 36.46 -32.74 23.68
N GLY A 44 35.75 -33.80 24.09
CA GLY A 44 34.64 -33.75 25.02
C GLY A 44 33.30 -33.36 24.38
N GLU A 45 33.24 -33.21 23.05
CA GLU A 45 32.01 -32.95 22.32
C GLU A 45 31.20 -34.26 22.09
N ALA A 46 29.87 -34.11 21.99
CA ALA A 46 28.98 -35.27 21.73
C ALA A 46 29.24 -35.83 20.31
N VAL A 47 29.55 -37.12 20.22
CA VAL A 47 29.69 -37.81 18.95
C VAL A 47 28.34 -37.83 18.25
N LYS A 48 28.29 -37.35 16.98
CA LYS A 48 27.07 -37.41 16.16
C LYS A 48 26.98 -38.69 15.40
N VAL A 49 25.82 -39.33 15.47
CA VAL A 49 25.52 -40.55 14.70
C VAL A 49 24.38 -40.27 13.74
N ASP A 50 24.40 -40.98 12.60
CA ASP A 50 23.35 -40.90 11.61
C ASP A 50 22.11 -41.63 12.06
N LYS A 51 20.98 -40.95 12.14
CA LYS A 51 19.67 -41.51 12.40
C LYS A 51 18.83 -41.43 11.13
N ILE A 52 18.51 -42.60 10.58
CA ILE A 52 17.58 -42.69 9.45
C ILE A 52 16.14 -42.69 10.01
N SER A 53 15.32 -41.80 9.50
CA SER A 53 13.90 -41.70 9.83
C SER A 53 13.06 -41.51 8.58
N ASP A 54 11.76 -41.76 8.68
CA ASP A 54 10.83 -41.49 7.60
C ASP A 54 10.83 -40.02 7.26
N ASN A 55 10.90 -39.70 5.98
CA ASN A 55 10.79 -38.31 5.50
C ASN A 55 9.31 -37.96 5.35
N ILE A 56 8.73 -37.32 6.38
CA ILE A 56 7.39 -36.74 6.32
C ILE A 56 7.51 -35.35 5.68
N ILE A 57 6.88 -35.16 4.52
CA ILE A 57 7.10 -33.98 3.67
C ILE A 57 6.12 -32.83 3.93
N ASN A 58 5.05 -33.07 4.68
CA ASN A 58 3.99 -32.11 4.92
C ASN A 58 3.87 -31.72 6.40
N ASN A 59 3.39 -30.49 6.62
CA ASN A 59 3.06 -29.97 7.95
C ASN A 59 1.55 -30.12 8.18
N THR A 60 1.16 -31.14 8.97
CA THR A 60 -0.26 -31.47 9.24
C THR A 60 -0.96 -30.47 10.18
N LYS A 61 -0.20 -29.61 10.89
CA LYS A 61 -0.71 -28.64 11.87
C LYS A 61 -0.10 -27.25 11.62
N PRO A 62 -0.36 -26.64 10.44
CA PRO A 62 0.18 -25.35 10.13
C PRO A 62 -0.34 -24.24 11.06
N ALA A 63 0.36 -23.11 11.08
CA ALA A 63 0.09 -22.05 12.05
C ALA A 63 -1.34 -21.51 12.00
N TRP A 64 -1.96 -21.43 10.80
CA TRP A 64 -3.32 -20.90 10.66
C TRP A 64 -4.43 -21.75 11.23
N THR A 65 -4.17 -23.04 11.51
CA THR A 65 -5.16 -23.95 12.15
C THR A 65 -5.16 -23.84 13.67
N LYS A 66 -4.22 -23.09 14.24
CA LYS A 66 -4.09 -22.89 15.69
C LYS A 66 -4.81 -21.61 16.13
N PHE A 67 -5.31 -21.59 17.34
CA PHE A 67 -5.89 -20.36 17.90
C PHE A 67 -4.83 -19.26 18.02
N PRO A 68 -5.15 -17.99 17.66
CA PRO A 68 -4.21 -16.87 17.75
C PRO A 68 -3.56 -16.71 19.12
N ALA A 69 -4.31 -16.98 20.20
CA ALA A 69 -3.83 -16.89 21.57
C ALA A 69 -2.66 -17.86 21.89
N ASN A 70 -2.53 -18.94 21.13
CA ASN A 70 -1.47 -19.94 21.30
C ASN A 70 -0.22 -19.66 20.47
N LEU A 71 -0.21 -18.55 19.71
CA LEU A 71 0.88 -18.19 18.81
C LEU A 71 1.58 -16.91 19.28
N LYS A 72 2.91 -16.91 19.17
CA LYS A 72 3.78 -15.75 19.37
C LYS A 72 4.26 -15.23 18.02
N ASP A 73 4.80 -14.00 17.98
CA ASP A 73 5.30 -13.38 16.74
C ASP A 73 6.36 -14.26 16.03
N GLU A 74 7.19 -14.96 16.79
CA GLU A 74 8.18 -15.90 16.25
C GLU A 74 7.55 -17.04 15.44
N HIS A 75 6.39 -17.55 15.87
CA HIS A 75 5.66 -18.59 15.14
C HIS A 75 5.11 -18.05 13.80
N TYR A 76 4.62 -16.82 13.79
CA TYR A 76 4.16 -16.17 12.54
C TYR A 76 5.31 -15.91 11.57
N LYS A 77 6.46 -15.43 12.05
CA LYS A 77 7.65 -15.23 11.21
C LYS A 77 8.20 -16.56 10.67
N SER A 78 8.28 -17.59 11.50
CA SER A 78 8.71 -18.91 11.07
C SER A 78 7.78 -19.48 10.00
N PHE A 79 6.47 -19.31 10.19
CA PHE A 79 5.49 -19.75 9.20
C PHE A 79 5.56 -18.94 7.90
N TYR A 80 5.84 -17.65 7.96
CA TYR A 80 6.09 -16.84 6.75
C TYR A 80 7.28 -17.36 5.95
N LYS A 81 8.38 -17.71 6.60
CA LYS A 81 9.57 -18.32 5.96
C LYS A 81 9.28 -19.72 5.41
N GLU A 82 8.41 -20.49 6.07
CA GLU A 82 7.94 -21.77 5.54
C GLU A 82 7.13 -21.59 4.25
N LEU A 83 6.27 -20.57 4.19
CA LEU A 83 5.49 -20.26 2.97
C LEU A 83 6.37 -19.73 1.83
N TYR A 84 7.31 -18.84 2.15
CA TYR A 84 8.12 -18.09 1.20
C TYR A 84 9.62 -18.22 1.50
N PRO A 85 10.23 -19.38 1.25
CA PRO A 85 11.64 -19.63 1.60
C PRO A 85 12.64 -18.69 0.90
N MET A 86 12.25 -18.12 -0.24
CA MET A 86 13.09 -17.20 -1.03
C MET A 86 12.89 -15.71 -0.63
N GLU A 87 11.99 -15.43 0.30
CA GLU A 87 11.80 -14.07 0.83
C GLU A 87 12.73 -13.86 2.03
N PHE A 88 13.72 -12.99 1.87
CA PHE A 88 14.71 -12.71 2.92
C PHE A 88 14.25 -11.67 3.93
N SER A 89 13.25 -10.85 3.57
CA SER A 89 12.71 -9.82 4.46
C SER A 89 11.57 -10.36 5.32
N ASP A 90 11.57 -10.04 6.60
CA ASP A 90 10.43 -10.31 7.46
C ASP A 90 9.24 -9.44 7.04
N PRO A 91 7.99 -9.94 7.17
CA PRO A 91 6.79 -9.13 6.94
C PRO A 91 6.69 -8.01 7.99
N LEU A 92 6.07 -6.89 7.63
CA LEU A 92 5.86 -5.75 8.52
C LEU A 92 4.98 -6.12 9.72
N PHE A 93 3.92 -6.86 9.46
CA PHE A 93 2.98 -7.40 10.43
C PHE A 93 2.10 -8.47 9.79
N HIS A 94 1.27 -9.11 10.59
CA HIS A 94 0.36 -10.16 10.16
C HIS A 94 -1.07 -9.93 10.66
N ILE A 95 -2.03 -10.57 9.99
CA ILE A 95 -3.42 -10.66 10.40
C ILE A 95 -3.79 -12.13 10.44
N HIS A 96 -4.16 -12.64 11.62
CA HIS A 96 -4.70 -13.98 11.77
C HIS A 96 -6.22 -13.94 11.62
N LEU A 97 -6.73 -14.67 10.63
CA LEU A 97 -8.15 -14.86 10.38
C LEU A 97 -8.60 -16.10 11.15
N ASN A 98 -9.66 -15.97 11.91
CA ASN A 98 -10.30 -17.09 12.62
C ASN A 98 -11.77 -16.73 12.84
N VAL A 99 -12.64 -17.30 12.01
CA VAL A 99 -14.08 -17.03 11.96
C VAL A 99 -14.80 -18.36 11.81
N ASP A 100 -15.75 -18.61 12.68
CA ASP A 100 -16.56 -19.85 12.68
C ASP A 100 -18.00 -19.59 12.19
N PHE A 101 -18.47 -18.34 12.28
CA PHE A 101 -19.81 -17.95 11.87
C PHE A 101 -19.85 -16.52 11.33
N PRO A 102 -20.58 -16.19 10.27
CA PRO A 102 -21.55 -17.00 9.50
C PRO A 102 -20.93 -17.89 8.40
N PHE A 103 -19.60 -18.00 8.35
CA PHE A 103 -18.84 -18.86 7.45
C PHE A 103 -17.56 -19.27 8.16
N ASN A 104 -17.01 -20.42 7.74
CA ASN A 104 -15.73 -20.89 8.27
C ASN A 104 -14.60 -20.25 7.46
N LEU A 105 -13.74 -19.49 8.13
CA LEU A 105 -12.59 -18.83 7.53
C LEU A 105 -11.43 -18.84 8.52
N THR A 106 -10.37 -19.51 8.15
CA THR A 106 -9.09 -19.43 8.85
C THR A 106 -8.00 -18.94 7.89
N GLY A 107 -6.89 -18.48 8.42
CA GLY A 107 -5.79 -18.03 7.57
C GLY A 107 -4.86 -17.06 8.27
N ILE A 108 -3.76 -16.78 7.62
CA ILE A 108 -2.82 -15.74 8.05
C ILE A 108 -2.44 -14.92 6.83
N LEU A 109 -2.73 -13.63 6.89
CA LEU A 109 -2.30 -12.67 5.89
C LEU A 109 -1.11 -11.89 6.43
N TYR A 110 -0.12 -11.67 5.59
CA TYR A 110 1.09 -10.93 5.90
C TYR A 110 1.19 -9.68 5.03
N PHE A 111 1.60 -8.57 5.62
CA PHE A 111 1.98 -7.38 4.90
C PHE A 111 3.48 -7.47 4.56
N PRO A 112 3.82 -7.67 3.30
CA PRO A 112 5.21 -7.60 2.86
C PRO A 112 5.67 -6.14 2.86
N LYS A 113 6.99 -5.92 2.80
CA LYS A 113 7.53 -4.61 2.45
C LYS A 113 7.31 -4.39 0.95
N LEU A 114 6.38 -3.49 0.62
CA LEU A 114 6.11 -3.16 -0.77
C LEU A 114 7.25 -2.26 -1.28
N LYS A 115 8.08 -2.80 -2.17
CA LYS A 115 8.99 -1.98 -2.99
C LYS A 115 8.13 -1.33 -4.09
N ASN A 116 8.54 -0.15 -4.57
CA ASN A 116 7.79 0.73 -5.48
C ASN A 116 7.25 0.11 -6.80
N ASN A 117 7.29 -1.19 -6.98
CA ASN A 117 6.77 -1.93 -8.13
C ASN A 117 5.57 -2.80 -7.74
N LEU A 118 4.38 -2.28 -7.95
CA LEU A 118 3.10 -2.97 -7.73
C LEU A 118 2.95 -4.29 -8.53
N GLU A 119 3.52 -4.35 -9.74
CA GLU A 119 3.31 -5.49 -10.66
C GLU A 119 4.00 -6.79 -10.25
N VAL A 120 5.11 -6.72 -9.52
CA VAL A 120 5.95 -7.89 -9.20
C VAL A 120 5.43 -8.69 -8.00
N GLN A 121 4.46 -8.18 -7.24
CA GLN A 121 4.06 -8.75 -5.94
C GLN A 121 2.64 -9.30 -5.88
N LYS A 122 1.90 -9.29 -6.98
CA LYS A 122 0.54 -9.86 -7.05
C LYS A 122 0.58 -11.39 -6.90
N ASN A 123 -0.50 -11.96 -6.35
CA ASN A 123 -0.79 -13.39 -6.33
C ASN A 123 0.13 -14.27 -5.44
N LYS A 124 0.41 -13.80 -4.22
CA LYS A 124 1.11 -14.60 -3.22
C LYS A 124 0.21 -15.10 -2.07
N ILE A 125 -1.12 -15.05 -2.25
CA ILE A 125 -2.06 -15.67 -1.31
C ILE A 125 -2.43 -17.04 -1.86
N ASN A 126 -2.24 -18.07 -1.04
CA ASN A 126 -2.66 -19.43 -1.34
C ASN A 126 -4.03 -19.71 -0.74
N LEU A 127 -4.95 -20.21 -1.56
CA LEU A 127 -6.27 -20.66 -1.13
C LEU A 127 -6.25 -22.15 -0.82
N TYR A 128 -6.80 -22.48 0.33
CA TYR A 128 -7.03 -23.85 0.80
C TYR A 128 -8.51 -24.07 1.11
N SER A 129 -8.90 -25.33 1.12
CA SER A 129 -10.17 -25.80 1.67
C SER A 129 -9.89 -27.01 2.55
N ASN A 130 -10.07 -26.88 3.88
CA ASN A 130 -9.71 -27.91 4.86
C ASN A 130 -8.24 -28.38 4.67
N GLN A 131 -7.30 -27.45 4.56
CA GLN A 131 -5.86 -27.70 4.35
C GLN A 131 -5.50 -28.33 2.99
N VAL A 132 -6.48 -28.54 2.09
CA VAL A 132 -6.24 -28.99 0.72
C VAL A 132 -5.98 -27.76 -0.16
N PHE A 133 -4.84 -27.73 -0.85
CA PHE A 133 -4.51 -26.63 -1.77
C PHE A 133 -5.49 -26.58 -2.95
N ILE A 134 -6.04 -25.39 -3.19
CA ILE A 134 -6.99 -25.15 -4.28
C ILE A 134 -6.32 -24.34 -5.41
N THR A 135 -5.78 -23.16 -5.08
CA THR A 135 -5.18 -22.26 -6.07
C THR A 135 -4.25 -21.23 -5.40
N ASP A 136 -3.30 -20.75 -6.15
CA ASP A 136 -2.46 -19.59 -5.84
C ASP A 136 -2.96 -18.29 -6.50
N ASN A 137 -4.07 -18.37 -7.25
CA ASN A 137 -4.73 -17.23 -7.84
C ASN A 137 -6.05 -16.96 -7.11
N VAL A 138 -6.06 -15.91 -6.29
CA VAL A 138 -7.22 -15.46 -5.50
C VAL A 138 -7.95 -14.26 -6.14
N GLU A 139 -7.63 -13.93 -7.40
CA GLU A 139 -8.38 -12.95 -8.17
C GLU A 139 -9.87 -13.33 -8.16
N ASN A 140 -10.73 -12.35 -7.95
CA ASN A 140 -12.18 -12.52 -7.81
C ASN A 140 -12.66 -13.23 -6.50
N ILE A 141 -11.74 -13.67 -5.63
CA ILE A 141 -12.07 -14.21 -4.31
C ILE A 141 -11.94 -13.12 -3.24
N VAL A 142 -10.92 -12.29 -3.37
CA VAL A 142 -10.70 -11.11 -2.53
C VAL A 142 -10.63 -9.85 -3.39
N PRO A 143 -10.92 -8.66 -2.83
CA PRO A 143 -10.69 -7.38 -3.52
C PRO A 143 -9.26 -7.26 -4.05
N GLU A 144 -9.11 -6.59 -5.17
CA GLU A 144 -7.83 -6.55 -5.90
C GLU A 144 -6.66 -6.01 -5.06
N PHE A 145 -6.89 -4.97 -4.25
CA PHE A 145 -5.84 -4.43 -3.37
C PHE A 145 -5.34 -5.44 -2.34
N LEU A 146 -6.16 -6.41 -1.91
CA LEU A 146 -5.76 -7.48 -0.99
C LEU A 146 -4.84 -8.51 -1.67
N THR A 147 -4.80 -8.59 -2.99
CA THR A 147 -3.87 -9.49 -3.71
C THR A 147 -2.40 -9.08 -3.56
N LEU A 148 -2.14 -7.86 -3.04
CA LEU A 148 -0.80 -7.40 -2.69
C LEU A 148 -0.28 -8.02 -1.38
N LEU A 149 -1.16 -8.64 -0.59
CA LEU A 149 -0.77 -9.35 0.63
C LEU A 149 -0.20 -10.73 0.29
N HIS A 150 0.58 -11.26 1.21
CA HIS A 150 1.04 -12.63 1.20
C HIS A 150 0.25 -13.46 2.19
N GLY A 151 0.21 -14.79 2.03
CA GLY A 151 -0.30 -15.65 3.09
C GLY A 151 -1.19 -16.78 2.62
N VAL A 152 -2.10 -17.16 3.49
CA VAL A 152 -3.00 -18.29 3.33
C VAL A 152 -4.40 -17.89 3.72
N ILE A 153 -5.37 -18.32 2.92
CA ILE A 153 -6.80 -18.30 3.22
C ILE A 153 -7.27 -19.76 3.14
N ASP A 154 -7.94 -20.22 4.18
CA ASP A 154 -8.53 -21.56 4.22
C ASP A 154 -10.02 -21.46 4.58
N SER A 155 -10.88 -21.85 3.65
CA SER A 155 -12.33 -21.81 3.84
C SER A 155 -13.02 -22.92 3.04
N PRO A 156 -13.76 -23.81 3.70
CA PRO A 156 -14.60 -24.81 3.02
C PRO A 156 -15.83 -24.19 2.34
N ASP A 157 -16.18 -22.94 2.72
CA ASP A 157 -17.37 -22.26 2.21
C ASP A 157 -17.13 -21.53 0.89
N ILE A 158 -15.87 -21.54 0.40
CA ILE A 158 -15.53 -21.05 -0.95
C ILE A 158 -15.80 -22.20 -1.94
N PRO A 159 -16.69 -22.01 -2.92
CA PRO A 159 -17.02 -23.05 -3.89
C PRO A 159 -15.80 -23.51 -4.70
N LEU A 160 -15.59 -24.82 -4.78
CA LEU A 160 -14.45 -25.45 -5.48
C LEU A 160 -14.62 -25.55 -7.00
N ASN A 161 -15.51 -24.79 -7.61
CA ASN A 161 -15.75 -24.88 -9.03
C ASN A 161 -14.57 -24.35 -9.86
N VAL A 162 -14.13 -25.18 -10.80
CA VAL A 162 -12.99 -24.98 -11.69
C VAL A 162 -13.17 -23.80 -12.67
N SER A 163 -14.40 -23.33 -12.89
CA SER A 163 -14.66 -22.21 -13.77
C SER A 163 -14.66 -20.88 -13.00
N ARG A 164 -13.63 -20.08 -13.24
CA ARG A 164 -13.38 -18.76 -12.61
C ARG A 164 -14.56 -17.78 -12.64
N SER A 165 -15.46 -17.91 -13.62
CA SER A 165 -16.65 -17.05 -13.78
C SER A 165 -17.75 -17.30 -12.74
N TYR A 166 -17.78 -18.46 -12.09
CA TYR A 166 -18.80 -18.79 -11.09
C TYR A 166 -18.50 -18.22 -9.69
N LEU A 167 -17.23 -18.02 -9.33
CA LEU A 167 -16.81 -17.52 -8.03
C LEU A 167 -17.26 -16.06 -7.77
N GLN A 168 -17.34 -15.24 -8.81
CA GLN A 168 -17.78 -13.84 -8.70
C GLN A 168 -19.25 -13.68 -8.29
N ALA A 169 -20.10 -14.65 -8.60
CA ALA A 169 -21.55 -14.58 -8.37
C ALA A 169 -21.95 -15.14 -6.98
N ASP A 170 -21.05 -15.84 -6.28
CA ASP A 170 -21.37 -16.46 -4.99
C ASP A 170 -21.45 -15.43 -3.87
N GLY A 171 -22.60 -15.40 -3.18
CA GLY A 171 -22.83 -14.51 -2.06
C GLY A 171 -21.90 -14.75 -0.87
N ASN A 172 -21.38 -15.97 -0.70
CA ASN A 172 -20.45 -16.31 0.37
C ASN A 172 -19.07 -15.73 0.10
N VAL A 173 -18.57 -15.81 -1.14
CA VAL A 173 -17.30 -15.21 -1.54
C VAL A 173 -17.31 -13.69 -1.25
N LYS A 174 -18.39 -13.00 -1.63
CA LYS A 174 -18.54 -11.56 -1.33
C LYS A 174 -18.55 -11.25 0.16
N LYS A 175 -19.19 -12.08 0.98
CA LYS A 175 -19.20 -11.92 2.45
C LYS A 175 -17.80 -12.13 3.04
N ILE A 176 -17.09 -13.17 2.60
CA ILE A 176 -15.71 -13.48 3.00
C ILE A 176 -14.80 -12.31 2.62
N ALA A 177 -14.84 -11.84 1.36
CA ALA A 177 -14.07 -10.70 0.88
C ALA A 177 -14.31 -9.44 1.73
N SER A 178 -15.59 -9.10 1.98
CA SER A 178 -15.96 -7.95 2.81
C SER A 178 -15.47 -8.11 4.26
N HIS A 179 -15.49 -9.31 4.81
CA HIS A 179 -15.00 -9.58 6.16
C HIS A 179 -13.47 -9.42 6.24
N ILE A 180 -12.73 -9.95 5.27
CA ILE A 180 -11.27 -9.80 5.21
C ILE A 180 -10.92 -8.30 5.09
N THR A 181 -11.56 -7.57 4.19
CA THR A 181 -11.40 -6.11 4.05
C THR A 181 -11.58 -5.37 5.37
N LYS A 182 -12.67 -5.70 6.09
CA LYS A 182 -12.94 -5.14 7.41
C LYS A 182 -11.83 -5.46 8.41
N LYS A 183 -11.38 -6.71 8.48
CA LYS A 183 -10.31 -7.14 9.40
C LYS A 183 -8.98 -6.44 9.11
N VAL A 184 -8.66 -6.25 7.84
CA VAL A 184 -7.47 -5.50 7.40
C VAL A 184 -7.56 -4.05 7.85
N ALA A 185 -8.66 -3.35 7.55
CA ALA A 185 -8.88 -1.97 7.97
C ALA A 185 -8.86 -1.81 9.49
N ASP A 186 -9.50 -2.73 10.24
CA ASP A 186 -9.51 -2.72 11.71
C ASP A 186 -8.11 -2.97 12.31
N LYS A 187 -7.27 -3.78 11.66
CA LYS A 187 -5.88 -3.99 12.09
C LYS A 187 -5.05 -2.72 11.89
N LEU A 188 -5.13 -2.09 10.72
CA LEU A 188 -4.42 -0.85 10.41
C LEU A 188 -4.85 0.28 11.36
N SER A 189 -6.16 0.46 11.55
CA SER A 189 -6.71 1.45 12.49
C SER A 189 -6.22 1.22 13.93
N ARG A 190 -6.18 -0.04 14.38
CA ARG A 190 -5.65 -0.37 15.72
C ARG A 190 -4.17 -0.11 15.85
N MET A 191 -3.37 -0.38 14.81
CA MET A 191 -1.94 -0.08 14.81
C MET A 191 -1.71 1.43 14.93
N PHE A 192 -2.41 2.22 14.11
CA PHE A 192 -2.36 3.68 14.15
C PHE A 192 -2.72 4.24 15.54
N LYS A 193 -3.81 3.76 16.14
CA LYS A 193 -4.26 4.21 17.47
C LYS A 193 -3.36 3.78 18.62
N LYS A 194 -2.73 2.60 18.50
CA LYS A 194 -1.86 2.04 19.54
C LYS A 194 -0.51 2.72 19.60
N ASP A 195 0.10 2.93 18.45
CA ASP A 195 1.41 3.55 18.32
C ASP A 195 1.52 4.26 16.98
N ARG A 196 1.15 5.54 16.99
CA ARG A 196 1.18 6.39 15.80
C ARG A 196 2.57 6.50 15.21
N LYS A 197 3.60 6.62 16.05
CA LYS A 197 4.98 6.80 15.61
C LYS A 197 5.50 5.56 14.87
N ASP A 198 5.26 4.37 15.41
CA ASP A 198 5.59 3.11 14.74
C ASP A 198 4.81 2.96 13.41
N PHE A 199 3.59 3.47 13.35
CA PHE A 199 2.80 3.47 12.11
C PHE A 199 3.36 4.45 11.07
N GLU A 200 3.79 5.65 11.48
CA GLU A 200 4.46 6.64 10.63
C GLU A 200 5.78 6.09 10.06
N GLU A 201 6.58 5.38 10.86
CA GLU A 201 7.82 4.73 10.41
C GLU A 201 7.59 3.65 9.34
N LYS A 202 6.42 3.00 9.34
CA LYS A 202 6.01 1.97 8.37
C LYS A 202 5.24 2.55 7.18
N TRP A 203 4.91 3.85 7.22
CA TRP A 203 3.99 4.45 6.25
C TRP A 203 4.42 4.26 4.79
N ASP A 204 5.68 4.51 4.48
CA ASP A 204 6.19 4.39 3.11
C ASP A 204 6.09 2.96 2.56
N ASP A 205 6.15 1.95 3.44
CA ASP A 205 6.00 0.53 3.07
C ASP A 205 4.54 0.09 2.88
N ILE A 206 3.56 0.80 3.48
CA ILE A 206 2.13 0.42 3.45
C ILE A 206 1.25 1.41 2.66
N LYS A 207 1.77 2.60 2.35
CA LYS A 207 1.05 3.70 1.70
C LYS A 207 0.32 3.24 0.43
N VAL A 208 1.03 2.62 -0.50
CA VAL A 208 0.49 2.19 -1.79
C VAL A 208 -0.69 1.22 -1.63
N PHE A 209 -0.58 0.29 -0.68
CA PHE A 209 -1.66 -0.63 -0.35
C PHE A 209 -2.91 0.11 0.15
N ILE A 210 -2.72 1.08 1.05
CA ILE A 210 -3.84 1.86 1.60
C ILE A 210 -4.47 2.73 0.52
N GLU A 211 -3.68 3.45 -0.28
CA GLU A 211 -4.15 4.28 -1.39
C GLU A 211 -4.96 3.46 -2.40
N TYR A 212 -4.44 2.27 -2.78
CA TYR A 212 -5.13 1.39 -3.71
C TYR A 212 -6.46 0.88 -3.15
N GLY A 213 -6.49 0.47 -1.88
CA GLY A 213 -7.71 0.08 -1.20
C GLY A 213 -8.72 1.23 -1.10
N MET A 214 -8.27 2.45 -0.83
CA MET A 214 -9.14 3.64 -0.81
C MET A 214 -9.76 3.94 -2.17
N LEU A 215 -9.07 3.64 -3.27
CA LEU A 215 -9.57 3.87 -4.62
C LEU A 215 -10.57 2.80 -5.07
N THR A 216 -10.35 1.55 -4.69
CA THR A 216 -11.09 0.40 -5.22
C THR A 216 -12.25 -0.04 -4.34
N GLU A 217 -12.20 0.22 -3.01
CA GLU A 217 -13.14 -0.32 -2.03
C GLU A 217 -13.76 0.77 -1.13
N GLN A 218 -15.04 1.10 -1.36
CA GLN A 218 -15.73 2.14 -0.58
C GLN A 218 -15.69 1.89 0.93
N LYS A 219 -15.95 0.67 1.38
CA LYS A 219 -15.94 0.32 2.81
C LYS A 219 -14.56 0.42 3.44
N PHE A 220 -13.51 0.24 2.64
CA PHE A 220 -12.15 0.46 3.09
C PHE A 220 -11.84 1.95 3.17
N PHE A 221 -12.23 2.73 2.15
CA PHE A 221 -12.08 4.19 2.13
C PHE A 221 -12.69 4.84 3.37
N ASP A 222 -13.95 4.50 3.71
CA ASP A 222 -14.67 5.06 4.85
C ASP A 222 -13.93 4.91 6.18
N LYS A 223 -13.13 3.85 6.32
CA LYS A 223 -12.30 3.61 7.50
C LYS A 223 -10.87 4.14 7.36
N ALA A 224 -10.30 4.04 6.16
CA ALA A 224 -8.91 4.38 5.91
C ALA A 224 -8.66 5.89 6.04
N LYS A 225 -9.64 6.73 5.75
CA LYS A 225 -9.53 8.19 5.93
C LYS A 225 -9.18 8.61 7.37
N ASP A 226 -9.48 7.78 8.38
CA ASP A 226 -9.17 8.06 9.79
C ASP A 226 -7.71 7.75 10.17
N PHE A 227 -6.98 6.96 9.36
CA PHE A 227 -5.60 6.55 9.64
C PHE A 227 -4.65 6.69 8.43
N SER A 228 -5.16 7.08 7.28
CA SER A 228 -4.34 7.41 6.13
C SER A 228 -3.51 8.65 6.40
N LEU A 229 -2.21 8.58 6.13
CA LEU A 229 -1.27 9.65 6.46
C LEU A 229 -0.83 10.43 5.22
N TYR A 230 -0.62 11.71 5.42
CA TYR A 230 -0.13 12.66 4.44
C TYR A 230 1.06 13.39 5.04
N LYS A 231 2.19 13.34 4.35
CA LYS A 231 3.43 13.95 4.80
C LYS A 231 3.56 15.34 4.20
N ASN A 232 3.93 16.35 5.02
CA ASN A 232 4.26 17.67 4.52
C ASN A 232 5.76 17.79 4.16
N THR A 233 6.14 18.89 3.55
CA THR A 233 7.53 19.18 3.16
C THR A 233 8.49 19.35 4.34
N ASN A 234 7.98 19.47 5.57
CA ASN A 234 8.73 19.47 6.82
C ASN A 234 8.83 18.06 7.45
N SER A 235 8.49 17.00 6.70
CA SER A 235 8.53 15.60 7.15
C SER A 235 7.60 15.29 8.32
N GLN A 236 6.54 16.04 8.52
CA GLN A 236 5.51 15.79 9.51
C GLN A 236 4.33 15.06 8.89
N TYR A 237 3.77 14.10 9.63
CA TYR A 237 2.63 13.30 9.18
C TYR A 237 1.32 13.77 9.79
N TYR A 238 0.28 13.81 8.97
CA TYR A 238 -1.07 14.20 9.35
C TYR A 238 -2.07 13.22 8.76
N THR A 239 -3.18 12.99 9.45
CA THR A 239 -4.38 12.47 8.77
C THR A 239 -4.97 13.58 7.91
N PHE A 240 -5.84 13.22 6.98
CA PHE A 240 -6.47 14.22 6.11
C PHE A 240 -7.24 15.28 6.90
N SER A 241 -7.99 14.85 7.91
CA SER A 241 -8.74 15.76 8.79
C SER A 241 -7.82 16.68 9.60
N GLU A 242 -6.72 16.17 10.16
CA GLU A 242 -5.75 16.98 10.90
C GLU A 242 -5.10 18.04 10.02
N PHE A 243 -4.73 17.67 8.79
CA PHE A 243 -4.11 18.62 7.87
C PHE A 243 -5.10 19.69 7.41
N THR A 244 -6.32 19.28 7.05
CA THR A 244 -7.37 20.22 6.64
C THR A 244 -7.68 21.22 7.76
N GLU A 245 -7.83 20.77 8.99
CA GLU A 245 -8.07 21.66 10.13
C GLU A 245 -6.91 22.63 10.37
N LYS A 246 -5.68 22.17 10.18
CA LYS A 246 -4.46 23.00 10.31
C LYS A 246 -4.43 24.16 9.31
N VAL A 247 -4.88 23.92 8.08
CA VAL A 247 -4.71 24.89 6.98
C VAL A 247 -5.96 25.68 6.63
N LYS A 248 -7.14 25.31 7.16
CA LYS A 248 -8.43 25.86 6.74
C LYS A 248 -8.53 27.39 6.86
N GLU A 249 -7.87 28.01 7.84
CA GLU A 249 -7.91 29.45 8.02
C GLU A 249 -6.86 30.18 7.14
N SER A 250 -5.67 29.59 7.01
CA SER A 250 -4.57 30.20 6.26
C SER A 250 -4.72 30.02 4.75
N GLN A 251 -5.25 28.86 4.32
CA GLN A 251 -5.33 28.43 2.92
C GLN A 251 -6.77 28.41 2.39
N LYS A 252 -7.62 29.32 2.87
CA LYS A 252 -8.96 29.53 2.37
C LYS A 252 -8.95 30.49 1.21
N ASN A 253 -9.56 30.11 0.09
CA ASN A 253 -9.71 30.98 -1.08
C ASN A 253 -10.97 31.85 -0.99
N LYS A 254 -11.13 32.80 -1.94
CA LYS A 254 -12.30 33.70 -2.02
C LYS A 254 -13.64 32.96 -2.17
N ASP A 255 -13.65 31.76 -2.73
CA ASP A 255 -14.86 30.92 -2.88
C ASP A 255 -15.21 30.15 -1.61
N GLY A 256 -14.45 30.36 -0.54
CA GLY A 256 -14.65 29.72 0.75
C GLY A 256 -14.10 28.30 0.84
N LYS A 257 -13.43 27.80 -0.19
CA LYS A 257 -12.80 26.46 -0.20
C LYS A 257 -11.44 26.48 0.47
N THR A 258 -11.12 25.41 1.18
CA THR A 258 -9.77 25.15 1.69
C THR A 258 -8.89 24.57 0.59
N VAL A 259 -7.80 25.25 0.25
CA VAL A 259 -6.86 24.83 -0.78
C VAL A 259 -5.75 24.01 -0.14
N ILE A 260 -5.66 22.73 -0.50
CA ILE A 260 -4.58 21.83 -0.10
C ILE A 260 -3.47 21.94 -1.12
N LEU A 261 -2.41 22.65 -0.77
CA LEU A 261 -1.22 22.75 -1.61
C LEU A 261 -0.41 21.44 -1.53
N TYR A 262 0.09 21.00 -2.70
CA TYR A 262 0.95 19.83 -2.73
C TYR A 262 2.06 19.93 -3.77
N THR A 263 3.10 19.13 -3.57
CA THR A 263 4.19 18.88 -4.53
C THR A 263 4.30 17.37 -4.78
N ASN A 264 4.62 16.97 -6.00
CA ASN A 264 4.95 15.59 -6.32
C ASN A 264 6.47 15.33 -6.29
N ASP A 265 7.28 16.39 -6.40
CA ASP A 265 8.73 16.36 -6.22
C ASP A 265 9.21 17.67 -5.59
N SER A 266 9.52 17.62 -4.30
CA SER A 266 9.94 18.79 -3.53
C SER A 266 11.32 19.34 -3.94
N LYS A 267 12.13 18.57 -4.68
CA LYS A 267 13.42 19.01 -5.21
C LYS A 267 13.25 19.77 -6.53
N GLU A 268 12.51 19.19 -7.46
CA GLU A 268 12.23 19.83 -8.75
C GLU A 268 11.38 21.10 -8.58
N GLN A 269 10.42 21.08 -7.65
CA GLN A 269 9.51 22.20 -7.36
C GLN A 269 9.96 23.05 -6.18
N HIS A 270 11.25 23.01 -5.82
CA HIS A 270 11.78 23.68 -4.62
C HIS A 270 11.44 25.17 -4.54
N SER A 271 11.55 25.91 -5.65
CA SER A 271 11.25 27.35 -5.68
C SER A 271 9.79 27.65 -5.35
N PHE A 272 8.86 26.85 -5.88
CA PHE A 272 7.43 26.99 -5.61
C PHE A 272 7.08 26.61 -4.16
N VAL A 273 7.65 25.51 -3.68
CA VAL A 273 7.50 25.08 -2.27
C VAL A 273 8.02 26.17 -1.33
N LYS A 274 9.21 26.73 -1.63
CA LYS A 274 9.79 27.79 -0.84
C LYS A 274 8.90 29.05 -0.82
N THR A 275 8.42 29.49 -1.99
CA THR A 275 7.52 30.66 -2.06
C THR A 275 6.24 30.43 -1.26
N ALA A 276 5.65 29.23 -1.31
CA ALA A 276 4.47 28.87 -0.52
C ALA A 276 4.77 28.92 1.00
N THR A 277 5.85 28.30 1.42
CA THR A 277 6.23 28.23 2.84
C THR A 277 6.67 29.57 3.41
N ASP A 278 7.36 30.41 2.63
CA ASP A 278 7.72 31.80 3.02
C ASP A 278 6.47 32.68 3.28
N LYS A 279 5.35 32.35 2.63
CA LYS A 279 4.03 32.98 2.87
C LYS A 279 3.25 32.33 4.03
N GLY A 280 3.84 31.36 4.71
CA GLY A 280 3.24 30.64 5.84
C GLY A 280 2.24 29.56 5.44
N TYR A 281 2.25 29.09 4.19
CA TYR A 281 1.40 28.00 3.72
C TYR A 281 2.07 26.64 3.97
N GLU A 282 1.25 25.63 4.22
CA GLU A 282 1.68 24.25 4.35
C GLU A 282 1.54 23.52 3.00
N VAL A 283 2.53 22.69 2.67
CA VAL A 283 2.57 21.95 1.41
C VAL A 283 2.74 20.47 1.70
N LEU A 284 1.87 19.61 1.13
CA LEU A 284 1.99 18.16 1.21
C LEU A 284 2.96 17.61 0.15
N GLU A 285 3.67 16.54 0.47
CA GLU A 285 4.42 15.73 -0.49
C GLU A 285 3.54 14.56 -0.96
N LEU A 286 2.93 14.70 -2.13
CA LEU A 286 2.03 13.73 -2.72
C LEU A 286 2.61 13.22 -4.05
N GLY A 287 3.39 12.15 -3.97
CA GLY A 287 3.99 11.49 -5.14
C GLY A 287 3.50 10.05 -5.30
N GLY A 288 3.53 9.55 -6.53
CA GLY A 288 3.17 8.17 -6.86
C GLY A 288 2.11 8.06 -7.95
N GLN A 289 1.96 6.87 -8.52
CA GLN A 289 1.08 6.61 -9.68
C GLN A 289 -0.43 6.76 -9.35
N LEU A 290 -0.82 6.58 -8.09
CA LEU A 290 -2.22 6.59 -7.67
C LEU A 290 -2.71 7.97 -7.22
N ILE A 291 -1.80 8.95 -7.08
CA ILE A 291 -2.09 10.19 -6.36
C ILE A 291 -3.15 11.07 -7.05
N SER A 292 -3.15 11.16 -8.38
CA SER A 292 -4.13 11.97 -9.12
C SER A 292 -5.55 11.44 -8.94
N HIS A 293 -5.71 10.11 -8.93
CA HIS A 293 -6.99 9.46 -8.66
C HIS A 293 -7.42 9.63 -7.19
N LEU A 294 -6.46 9.53 -6.25
CA LEU A 294 -6.75 9.73 -4.83
C LEU A 294 -7.18 11.17 -4.53
N ILE A 295 -6.51 12.16 -5.11
CA ILE A 295 -6.90 13.57 -5.02
C ILE A 295 -8.33 13.76 -5.51
N SER A 296 -8.66 13.27 -6.70
CA SER A 296 -10.02 13.37 -7.26
C SER A 296 -11.06 12.72 -6.35
N ARG A 297 -10.71 11.59 -5.71
CA ARG A 297 -11.58 10.91 -4.75
C ARG A 297 -11.79 11.72 -3.47
N LEU A 298 -10.73 12.31 -2.93
CA LEU A 298 -10.80 13.15 -1.72
C LEU A 298 -11.60 14.43 -1.96
N GLU A 299 -11.44 15.07 -3.12
CA GLU A 299 -12.24 16.25 -3.52
C GLU A 299 -13.74 15.89 -3.71
N ALA A 300 -14.03 14.71 -4.26
CA ALA A 300 -15.41 14.25 -4.41
C ALA A 300 -16.08 13.95 -3.07
N ASP A 301 -15.33 13.48 -2.06
CA ASP A 301 -15.84 13.23 -0.70
C ASP A 301 -15.95 14.52 0.13
N ASN A 302 -15.23 15.60 -0.27
CA ASN A 302 -15.16 16.88 0.47
C ASN A 302 -15.25 18.06 -0.50
N THR A 303 -16.46 18.52 -0.77
CA THR A 303 -16.74 19.55 -1.78
C THR A 303 -16.22 20.96 -1.43
N ASP A 304 -15.88 21.19 -0.18
CA ASP A 304 -15.28 22.42 0.36
C ASP A 304 -13.76 22.43 0.32
N ILE A 305 -13.15 21.38 -0.27
CA ILE A 305 -11.70 21.23 -0.42
C ILE A 305 -11.34 21.24 -1.90
N GLN A 306 -10.19 21.83 -2.20
CA GLN A 306 -9.58 21.83 -3.50
C GLN A 306 -8.08 21.54 -3.36
N PHE A 307 -7.56 20.61 -4.15
CA PHE A 307 -6.12 20.40 -4.24
C PHE A 307 -5.52 21.24 -5.37
N ALA A 308 -4.35 21.82 -5.10
CA ALA A 308 -3.58 22.56 -6.10
C ALA A 308 -2.09 22.23 -5.96
N ARG A 309 -1.47 21.81 -7.07
CA ARG A 309 -0.02 21.62 -7.08
C ARG A 309 0.67 22.99 -7.07
N VAL A 310 1.75 23.09 -6.33
CA VAL A 310 2.43 24.38 -6.09
C VAL A 310 2.89 25.13 -7.35
N ASP A 311 3.07 24.41 -8.46
CA ASP A 311 3.47 24.97 -9.76
C ASP A 311 2.31 25.12 -10.76
N ALA A 312 1.07 24.87 -10.34
CA ALA A 312 -0.09 24.97 -11.21
C ALA A 312 -0.43 26.41 -11.59
N GLU A 313 -0.13 27.36 -10.73
CA GLU A 313 -0.30 28.80 -10.91
C GLU A 313 0.63 29.53 -9.92
N ILE A 314 0.75 30.86 -10.06
CA ILE A 314 1.43 31.65 -9.03
C ILE A 314 0.68 31.51 -7.69
N ILE A 315 1.44 31.51 -6.59
CA ILE A 315 0.90 31.19 -5.26
C ILE A 315 -0.26 32.09 -4.84
N ASP A 316 -0.25 33.36 -5.23
CA ASP A 316 -1.31 34.32 -4.90
C ASP A 316 -2.63 34.04 -5.63
N ARG A 317 -2.60 33.26 -6.72
CA ARG A 317 -3.79 32.77 -7.42
C ARG A 317 -4.22 31.39 -6.99
N LEU A 318 -3.29 30.55 -6.52
CA LEU A 318 -3.65 29.26 -5.95
C LEU A 318 -4.51 29.43 -4.70
N ILE A 319 -4.22 30.46 -3.89
CA ILE A 319 -5.01 30.85 -2.70
C ILE A 319 -5.43 32.30 -2.88
N GLU A 320 -6.36 32.53 -3.82
CA GLU A 320 -6.84 33.88 -4.13
C GLU A 320 -7.68 34.41 -2.95
N LYS A 321 -7.20 35.51 -2.32
CA LYS A 321 -7.89 36.26 -1.27
C LYS A 321 -8.61 37.46 -1.88
N GLU A 322 -9.60 38.03 -1.19
CA GLU A 322 -10.42 39.13 -1.70
C GLU A 322 -9.62 40.41 -2.06
N GLU A 323 -8.42 40.61 -1.53
CA GLU A 323 -7.56 41.73 -1.85
C GLU A 323 -6.80 41.51 -3.18
N SER A 324 -7.42 41.90 -4.29
CA SER A 324 -6.71 41.99 -5.58
C SER A 324 -5.72 43.14 -5.55
N THR A 325 -4.44 42.84 -5.65
CA THR A 325 -3.40 43.87 -5.80
C THR A 325 -3.63 44.61 -7.14
N ILE A 326 -3.92 45.90 -7.07
CA ILE A 326 -4.10 46.73 -8.27
C ILE A 326 -2.77 46.76 -9.04
N SER A 327 -2.83 46.47 -10.33
CA SER A 327 -1.64 46.50 -11.18
C SER A 327 -1.03 47.90 -11.19
N LYS A 328 0.29 47.98 -11.04
CA LYS A 328 1.04 49.22 -11.19
C LYS A 328 1.31 49.57 -12.66
N LEU A 329 1.11 48.61 -13.57
CA LEU A 329 1.27 48.78 -15.00
C LEU A 329 -0.09 49.10 -15.63
N SER A 330 -0.10 50.09 -16.52
CA SER A 330 -1.25 50.38 -17.39
C SER A 330 -1.47 49.24 -18.40
N ASP A 331 -2.68 49.10 -18.93
CA ASP A 331 -3.03 48.09 -19.93
C ASP A 331 -2.07 48.08 -21.12
N LYS A 332 -1.65 49.30 -21.60
CA LYS A 332 -0.69 49.46 -22.70
C LYS A 332 0.71 48.94 -22.34
N GLU A 333 1.14 49.12 -21.11
CA GLU A 333 2.44 48.59 -20.64
C GLU A 333 2.40 47.08 -20.48
N GLN A 334 1.29 46.55 -20.01
CA GLN A 334 1.08 45.09 -19.94
C GLN A 334 1.09 44.44 -21.32
N GLU A 335 0.35 45.01 -22.30
CA GLU A 335 0.36 44.53 -23.70
C GLU A 335 1.75 44.57 -24.33
N LYS A 336 2.50 45.68 -24.08
CA LYS A 336 3.85 45.80 -24.60
C LYS A 336 4.80 44.75 -24.02
N LEU A 337 4.73 44.55 -22.72
CA LEU A 337 5.53 43.54 -22.01
C LEU A 337 5.18 42.11 -22.48
N THR A 338 3.89 41.81 -22.63
CA THR A 338 3.42 40.50 -23.16
C THR A 338 4.00 40.22 -24.53
N LYS A 339 3.88 41.17 -25.46
CA LYS A 339 4.42 41.04 -26.84
C LYS A 339 5.93 40.81 -26.85
N MET A 340 6.65 41.56 -26.03
CA MET A 340 8.11 41.46 -25.94
C MET A 340 8.58 40.09 -25.47
N ILE A 341 7.87 39.49 -24.50
CA ILE A 341 8.20 38.15 -23.99
C ILE A 341 7.71 37.09 -24.99
N GLU A 342 6.57 37.27 -25.64
CA GLU A 342 6.05 36.34 -26.66
C GLU A 342 6.97 36.19 -27.88
N GLU A 343 7.79 37.20 -28.18
CA GLU A 343 8.78 37.14 -29.25
C GLU A 343 9.98 36.23 -28.90
N GLU A 344 10.26 36.05 -27.62
CA GLU A 344 11.40 35.27 -27.11
C GLU A 344 11.04 33.81 -26.72
N VAL A 345 9.74 33.46 -26.68
CA VAL A 345 9.29 32.12 -26.27
C VAL A 345 8.61 31.36 -27.42
N ASP A 346 8.62 30.04 -27.35
CA ASP A 346 7.89 29.16 -28.26
C ASP A 346 6.37 29.27 -28.03
N LYS A 347 5.67 29.97 -28.93
CA LYS A 347 4.22 30.24 -28.85
C LYS A 347 3.35 28.98 -28.94
N GLU A 348 3.87 27.89 -29.46
CA GLU A 348 3.15 26.61 -29.48
C GLU A 348 3.15 25.93 -28.11
N LYS A 349 4.14 26.26 -27.28
CA LYS A 349 4.32 25.62 -25.95
C LYS A 349 3.93 26.54 -24.79
N PHE A 350 4.03 27.86 -24.96
CA PHE A 350 3.86 28.79 -23.87
C PHE A 350 2.82 29.89 -24.21
N THR A 351 2.02 30.20 -23.20
CA THR A 351 1.13 31.36 -23.22
C THR A 351 1.65 32.39 -22.20
N VAL A 352 1.95 33.59 -22.65
CA VAL A 352 2.46 34.64 -21.78
C VAL A 352 1.31 35.40 -21.12
N GLN A 353 1.39 35.57 -19.80
CA GLN A 353 0.45 36.36 -19.01
C GLN A 353 1.21 37.28 -18.07
N VAL A 354 0.85 38.56 -18.09
CA VAL A 354 1.39 39.57 -17.15
C VAL A 354 0.49 39.58 -15.91
N GLN A 355 1.07 39.33 -14.75
CA GLN A 355 0.35 39.23 -13.50
C GLN A 355 1.04 40.06 -12.41
N ASN A 356 0.25 40.50 -11.42
CA ASN A 356 0.80 41.13 -10.23
C ASN A 356 1.41 40.07 -9.33
N MET A 357 2.67 40.26 -9.04
CA MET A 357 3.45 39.34 -8.23
C MET A 357 4.04 40.07 -7.02
N SER A 358 4.35 39.36 -5.95
CA SER A 358 5.03 39.92 -4.78
C SER A 358 6.45 40.37 -5.17
N VAL A 359 6.97 41.37 -4.48
CA VAL A 359 8.35 41.85 -4.67
C VAL A 359 9.40 40.75 -4.39
N SER A 360 9.04 39.77 -3.60
CA SER A 360 9.88 38.59 -3.27
C SER A 360 9.83 37.48 -4.33
N ASP A 361 8.87 37.54 -5.27
CA ASP A 361 8.70 36.50 -6.28
C ASP A 361 9.68 36.70 -7.45
N SER A 362 10.00 35.58 -8.15
CA SER A 362 10.79 35.68 -9.38
C SER A 362 10.02 36.46 -10.45
N PRO A 363 10.68 37.33 -11.22
CA PRO A 363 10.01 38.19 -12.21
C PRO A 363 9.37 37.39 -13.36
N ILE A 364 9.80 36.16 -13.59
CA ILE A 364 9.24 35.22 -14.57
C ILE A 364 9.06 33.90 -13.88
N VAL A 365 7.85 33.33 -13.98
CA VAL A 365 7.49 32.04 -13.43
C VAL A 365 6.84 31.20 -14.53
N ILE A 366 7.25 29.97 -14.69
CA ILE A 366 6.63 28.99 -15.61
C ILE A 366 5.69 28.12 -14.81
N THR A 367 4.40 28.16 -15.11
CA THR A 367 3.37 27.37 -14.45
C THR A 367 2.77 26.35 -15.42
N GLN A 368 2.21 25.27 -14.88
CA GLN A 368 1.50 24.27 -15.66
C GLN A 368 0.10 24.08 -15.09
N SER A 369 -0.93 24.51 -15.84
CA SER A 369 -2.33 24.41 -15.42
C SER A 369 -2.66 23.03 -14.84
N GLU A 370 -3.29 23.02 -13.67
CA GLU A 370 -3.74 21.80 -12.97
C GLU A 370 -4.64 20.93 -13.85
N PHE A 371 -5.55 21.56 -14.60
CA PHE A 371 -6.45 20.87 -15.52
C PHE A 371 -5.69 20.13 -16.62
N MET A 372 -4.76 20.79 -17.31
CA MET A 372 -3.98 20.20 -18.40
C MET A 372 -3.09 19.06 -17.90
N ARG A 373 -2.56 19.21 -16.70
CA ARG A 373 -1.73 18.20 -16.07
C ARG A 373 -2.54 16.95 -15.72
N ARG A 374 -3.67 17.13 -15.03
CA ARG A 374 -4.55 16.00 -14.66
C ARG A 374 -5.06 15.21 -15.88
N MET A 375 -5.33 15.92 -16.99
CA MET A 375 -5.69 15.26 -18.26
C MET A 375 -4.56 14.42 -18.87
N LYS A 376 -3.30 14.76 -18.61
CA LYS A 376 -2.15 13.98 -19.10
C LYS A 376 -1.82 12.78 -18.20
N GLU A 377 -2.17 12.84 -16.93
CA GLU A 377 -1.90 11.80 -15.92
C GLU A 377 -3.03 10.76 -15.83
N GLN A 378 -4.20 11.01 -16.39
CA GLN A 378 -5.32 10.07 -16.54
C GLN A 378 -5.23 9.27 -17.84
#